data_24e3a857789e935d4ba4a9da187b7f9c
#
_entry.id   24e3a857789e935d4ba4a9da187b7f9c
#
_cell.length_a   1.000
_cell.length_b   1.000
_cell.length_c   1.000
_cell.angle_alpha   90.00
_cell.angle_beta   90.00
_cell.angle_gamma   90.00
#
_symmetry.space_group_name_H-M   'P 1'
#
loop_
_entity.id
_entity.type
_entity.pdbx_description
1 polymer ?
#
loop_
_entity_poly.entity_id
_entity_poly.type
_entity_poly.pdbx_seq_one_letter_code
_entity_poly.pdbx_strand_id
1 'polypeptide(L)'
;MTPAPGLKALPTLLMLAALWLAIPGWAADAIEVKIGAAHFPPYTVRPEQGADTGLLPQLVQALNRFQQGYHFVLVPTSIQRRFGDFQQGRTDMAIFENPQWGWQQIAHQTVDMGLEDAEVFVASKANGRDPHYFDDLRGKRLALFNGYHYAFARFNSDPDYLRKAFNATLTYSHDSNLLMVQADRADIALVTRSYLSDFLDRNPDSQAQLVASQRIDQVYHHYALLRPGAPIGERSFAALLRALRENGELTRIFQPYRITVQVPRD
;
A
#
# COMPACT_ATOMS: atom_id res chain seq x y z
N MET A 1 15.97 15.32 -101.59
CA MET A 1 16.35 16.33 -100.58
C MET A 1 15.36 16.22 -99.45
N THR A 2 15.74 15.51 -98.43
CA THR A 2 14.89 15.24 -97.25
C THR A 2 15.48 15.96 -96.05
N PRO A 3 14.72 16.69 -95.24
CA PRO A 3 15.20 17.30 -94.03
C PRO A 3 15.18 16.31 -92.87
N ALA A 4 16.17 16.46 -91.98
CA ALA A 4 16.38 15.68 -90.77
C ALA A 4 15.38 15.95 -89.66
N PRO A 5 15.13 15.01 -88.78
CA PRO A 5 14.16 15.21 -87.64
C PRO A 5 14.82 15.87 -86.46
N GLY A 6 14.04 16.78 -85.82
CA GLY A 6 14.42 17.55 -84.64
C GLY A 6 14.44 16.73 -83.35
N LEU A 7 15.44 17.04 -82.53
CA LEU A 7 15.65 16.51 -81.17
C LEU A 7 14.62 17.11 -80.24
N LYS A 8 13.80 16.27 -79.63
CA LYS A 8 12.90 16.67 -78.50
C LYS A 8 13.62 16.62 -77.18
N ALA A 9 13.73 17.76 -76.49
CA ALA A 9 14.28 17.86 -75.16
C ALA A 9 13.27 17.27 -74.13
N LEU A 10 13.73 16.32 -73.29
CA LEU A 10 13.04 15.83 -72.10
C LEU A 10 13.26 16.81 -70.94
N PRO A 11 12.20 17.18 -70.21
CA PRO A 11 12.39 17.92 -68.94
C PRO A 11 12.83 16.98 -67.83
N THR A 12 13.98 17.29 -67.22
CA THR A 12 14.52 16.63 -66.05
C THR A 12 13.69 17.00 -64.83
N LEU A 13 12.87 16.06 -64.33
CA LEU A 13 12.10 16.20 -63.09
C LEU A 13 13.07 16.02 -61.87
N LEU A 14 13.40 17.14 -61.20
CA LEU A 14 14.15 17.13 -59.94
C LEU A 14 13.20 16.65 -58.82
N MET A 15 13.36 15.40 -58.41
CA MET A 15 12.69 14.84 -57.25
C MET A 15 13.46 15.27 -56.00
N LEU A 16 12.98 16.31 -55.27
CA LEU A 16 13.44 16.67 -53.93
C LEU A 16 12.98 15.59 -52.95
N ALA A 17 13.84 14.65 -52.62
CA ALA A 17 13.67 13.74 -51.50
C ALA A 17 13.87 14.52 -50.19
N ALA A 18 12.77 14.94 -49.55
CA ALA A 18 12.80 15.46 -48.18
C ALA A 18 13.19 14.32 -47.22
N LEU A 19 14.48 14.23 -46.86
CA LEU A 19 14.92 13.42 -45.73
C LEU A 19 14.30 14.00 -44.45
N TRP A 20 13.25 13.37 -43.96
CA TRP A 20 12.79 13.55 -42.56
C TRP A 20 13.88 12.98 -41.66
N LEU A 21 14.78 13.82 -41.15
CA LEU A 21 15.65 13.51 -40.03
C LEU A 21 14.73 13.29 -38.83
N ALA A 22 14.36 12.03 -38.57
CA ALA A 22 13.78 11.62 -37.27
C ALA A 22 14.88 11.92 -36.24
N ILE A 23 14.75 13.08 -35.56
CA ILE A 23 15.52 13.38 -34.37
C ILE A 23 15.10 12.29 -33.35
N PRO A 24 15.99 11.39 -32.91
CA PRO A 24 15.66 10.51 -31.82
C PRO A 24 15.34 11.43 -30.64
N GLY A 25 14.05 11.54 -30.28
CA GLY A 25 13.66 12.15 -29.05
C GLY A 25 14.36 11.37 -27.95
N TRP A 26 15.29 11.99 -27.26
CA TRP A 26 15.82 11.43 -26.03
C TRP A 26 14.64 11.32 -25.10
N ALA A 27 14.12 10.11 -24.93
CA ALA A 27 13.24 9.82 -23.84
C ALA A 27 14.05 10.15 -22.58
N ALA A 28 13.70 11.23 -21.88
CA ALA A 28 14.31 11.51 -20.60
C ALA A 28 14.09 10.27 -19.74
N ASP A 29 15.17 9.76 -19.13
CA ASP A 29 15.07 8.61 -18.22
C ASP A 29 14.04 8.95 -17.14
N ALA A 30 13.14 8.00 -16.88
CA ALA A 30 12.13 8.17 -15.85
C ALA A 30 12.80 8.43 -14.49
N ILE A 31 12.29 9.40 -13.76
CA ILE A 31 12.81 9.76 -12.44
C ILE A 31 12.50 8.62 -11.45
N GLU A 32 13.53 7.99 -10.87
CA GLU A 32 13.34 6.95 -9.88
C GLU A 32 12.76 7.52 -8.57
N VAL A 33 11.73 6.83 -8.04
CA VAL A 33 11.08 7.16 -6.77
C VAL A 33 11.08 5.91 -5.89
N LYS A 34 11.77 5.96 -4.76
CA LYS A 34 11.98 4.84 -3.83
C LYS A 34 10.88 4.79 -2.78
N ILE A 35 10.10 3.71 -2.79
CA ILE A 35 9.03 3.47 -1.83
C ILE A 35 9.48 2.45 -0.79
N GLY A 36 9.43 2.83 0.49
CA GLY A 36 9.72 1.93 1.60
C GLY A 36 8.67 0.82 1.71
N ALA A 37 9.13 -0.43 1.69
CA ALA A 37 8.27 -1.61 1.78
C ALA A 37 8.59 -2.37 3.07
N ALA A 38 7.77 -2.20 4.11
CA ALA A 38 7.80 -2.98 5.34
C ALA A 38 6.75 -4.09 5.30
N HIS A 39 6.99 -5.20 6.00
CA HIS A 39 6.00 -6.27 6.11
C HIS A 39 4.74 -5.78 6.83
N PHE A 40 3.66 -5.63 6.08
CA PHE A 40 2.35 -5.14 6.53
C PHE A 40 1.24 -5.81 5.69
N PRO A 41 0.91 -7.09 5.96
CA PRO A 41 -0.13 -7.80 5.19
C PRO A 41 -1.53 -7.21 5.39
N PRO A 42 -2.36 -7.19 4.34
CA PRO A 42 -2.14 -7.69 2.98
C PRO A 42 -1.45 -6.67 2.07
N TYR A 43 -1.06 -5.50 2.58
CA TYR A 43 -0.48 -4.41 1.77
C TYR A 43 0.88 -4.78 1.21
N THR A 44 1.77 -5.30 2.04
CA THR A 44 3.13 -5.71 1.66
C THR A 44 3.48 -7.00 2.37
N VAL A 45 3.86 -8.04 1.61
CA VAL A 45 4.14 -9.36 2.18
C VAL A 45 5.61 -9.71 1.93
N ARG A 46 6.39 -9.83 3.00
CA ARG A 46 7.81 -10.26 3.00
C ARG A 46 8.67 -9.61 1.92
N PRO A 47 8.72 -8.28 1.84
CA PRO A 47 9.44 -7.57 0.80
C PRO A 47 10.95 -7.91 0.80
N GLU A 48 11.51 -8.30 1.94
CA GLU A 48 12.91 -8.72 2.09
C GLU A 48 13.24 -10.04 1.37
N GLN A 49 12.22 -10.81 1.00
CA GLN A 49 12.37 -12.07 0.24
C GLN A 49 12.19 -11.86 -1.27
N GLY A 50 12.07 -10.61 -1.72
CA GLY A 50 11.79 -10.28 -3.12
C GLY A 50 10.39 -10.71 -3.57
N ALA A 51 9.48 -10.92 -2.61
CA ALA A 51 8.11 -11.30 -2.93
C ALA A 51 7.34 -10.09 -3.47
N ASP A 52 7.00 -10.12 -4.77
CA ASP A 52 6.13 -9.13 -5.41
C ASP A 52 4.65 -9.39 -5.06
N THR A 53 4.38 -9.72 -3.79
CA THR A 53 3.05 -10.06 -3.32
C THR A 53 2.50 -9.01 -2.37
N GLY A 54 1.20 -8.77 -2.48
CA GLY A 54 0.48 -7.77 -1.71
C GLY A 54 -0.05 -6.62 -2.58
N LEU A 55 -0.69 -5.67 -1.93
CA LEU A 55 -1.34 -4.53 -2.58
C LEU A 55 -0.33 -3.46 -3.06
N LEU A 56 0.78 -3.29 -2.33
CA LEU A 56 1.81 -2.31 -2.69
C LEU A 56 2.49 -2.63 -4.03
N PRO A 57 2.96 -3.86 -4.30
CA PRO A 57 3.47 -4.22 -5.63
C PRO A 57 2.45 -3.98 -6.75
N GLN A 58 1.18 -4.30 -6.53
CA GLN A 58 0.12 -4.06 -7.52
C GLN A 58 -0.08 -2.56 -7.81
N LEU A 59 -0.07 -1.73 -6.76
CA LEU A 59 -0.16 -0.27 -6.90
C LEU A 59 1.05 0.28 -7.66
N VAL A 60 2.27 -0.16 -7.32
CA VAL A 60 3.51 0.25 -8.00
C VAL A 60 3.48 -0.13 -9.48
N GLN A 61 3.05 -1.34 -9.81
CA GLN A 61 2.88 -1.75 -11.20
C GLN A 61 1.85 -0.87 -11.93
N ALA A 62 0.73 -0.54 -11.29
CA ALA A 62 -0.28 0.35 -11.87
C ALA A 62 0.27 1.76 -12.10
N LEU A 63 1.00 2.33 -11.14
CA LEU A 63 1.67 3.63 -11.28
C LEU A 63 2.67 3.64 -12.44
N ASN A 64 3.53 2.63 -12.52
CA ASN A 64 4.56 2.52 -13.56
C ASN A 64 3.96 2.29 -14.97
N ARG A 65 2.82 1.58 -15.07
CA ARG A 65 2.13 1.40 -16.36
C ARG A 65 1.39 2.66 -16.82
N PHE A 66 0.89 3.44 -15.87
CA PHE A 66 0.01 4.58 -16.15
C PHE A 66 0.76 5.79 -16.74
N GLN A 67 2.01 5.97 -16.40
CA GLN A 67 2.82 7.12 -16.81
C GLN A 67 4.29 6.72 -17.02
N GLN A 68 5.08 7.60 -17.66
CA GLN A 68 6.49 7.36 -18.02
C GLN A 68 7.47 8.37 -17.38
N GLY A 69 6.99 9.39 -16.67
CA GLY A 69 7.84 10.41 -16.07
C GLY A 69 8.54 9.96 -14.79
N TYR A 70 7.99 8.96 -14.10
CA TYR A 70 8.53 8.39 -12.87
C TYR A 70 8.66 6.89 -12.99
N HIS A 71 9.67 6.34 -12.30
CA HIS A 71 9.85 4.90 -12.12
C HIS A 71 9.83 4.58 -10.62
N PHE A 72 8.73 4.04 -10.13
CA PHE A 72 8.55 3.67 -8.72
C PHE A 72 9.19 2.32 -8.47
N VAL A 73 10.04 2.25 -7.43
CA VAL A 73 10.74 1.03 -7.01
C VAL A 73 10.51 0.75 -5.53
N LEU A 74 10.41 -0.53 -5.18
CA LEU A 74 10.25 -0.95 -3.78
C LEU A 74 11.63 -1.13 -3.13
N VAL A 75 11.80 -0.52 -1.95
CA VAL A 75 13.00 -0.67 -1.13
C VAL A 75 12.62 -1.41 0.16
N PRO A 76 13.06 -2.66 0.35
CA PRO A 76 12.76 -3.42 1.55
C PRO A 76 13.26 -2.72 2.82
N THR A 77 12.40 -2.66 3.82
CA THR A 77 12.68 -2.11 5.14
C THR A 77 11.95 -2.94 6.21
N SER A 78 11.95 -2.49 7.46
CA SER A 78 11.15 -3.07 8.54
C SER A 78 10.32 -1.98 9.22
N ILE A 79 9.30 -2.40 10.00
CA ILE A 79 8.45 -1.49 10.77
C ILE A 79 9.28 -0.55 11.64
N GLN A 80 10.37 -1.04 12.25
CA GLN A 80 11.24 -0.24 13.11
C GLN A 80 12.19 0.66 12.32
N ARG A 81 12.75 0.17 11.20
CA ARG A 81 13.76 0.90 10.41
C ARG A 81 13.16 1.92 9.45
N ARG A 82 11.88 1.80 9.09
CA ARG A 82 11.25 2.65 8.07
C ARG A 82 11.40 4.15 8.32
N PHE A 83 11.39 4.55 9.57
CA PHE A 83 11.58 5.96 9.97
C PHE A 83 12.99 6.47 9.67
N GLY A 84 14.00 5.68 10.08
CA GLY A 84 15.40 6.02 9.80
C GLY A 84 15.74 5.97 8.31
N ASP A 85 15.25 4.97 7.59
CA ASP A 85 15.43 4.83 6.14
C ASP A 85 14.82 6.04 5.40
N PHE A 86 13.66 6.53 5.84
CA PHE A 86 13.01 7.71 5.30
C PHE A 86 13.80 9.00 5.60
N GLN A 87 14.18 9.22 6.86
CA GLN A 87 14.95 10.41 7.25
C GLN A 87 16.32 10.51 6.57
N GLN A 88 16.97 9.37 6.34
CA GLN A 88 18.28 9.30 5.68
C GLN A 88 18.20 9.32 4.15
N GLY A 89 17.01 9.36 3.57
CA GLY A 89 16.81 9.37 2.11
C GLY A 89 17.08 8.03 1.42
N ARG A 90 17.11 6.93 2.17
CA ARG A 90 17.13 5.59 1.58
C ARG A 90 15.81 5.28 0.87
N THR A 91 14.71 5.85 1.36
CA THR A 91 13.40 5.85 0.74
C THR A 91 12.91 7.29 0.57
N ASP A 92 12.15 7.55 -0.48
CA ASP A 92 11.58 8.86 -0.80
C ASP A 92 10.13 8.96 -0.30
N MET A 93 9.46 7.81 -0.18
CA MET A 93 8.06 7.71 0.22
C MET A 93 7.83 6.51 1.14
N ALA A 94 6.86 6.68 2.03
CA ALA A 94 6.23 5.59 2.78
C ALA A 94 4.73 5.58 2.44
N ILE A 95 4.21 4.44 1.99
CA ILE A 95 2.82 4.29 1.53
C ILE A 95 2.06 3.38 2.48
N PHE A 96 0.74 3.57 2.61
CA PHE A 96 -0.15 2.92 3.57
C PHE A 96 0.20 3.25 5.02
N GLU A 97 0.67 4.44 5.24
CA GLU A 97 0.99 4.96 6.58
C GLU A 97 -0.16 5.83 7.13
N ASN A 98 -0.04 6.12 8.41
CA ASN A 98 -0.84 7.16 9.07
C ASN A 98 0.10 8.07 9.86
N PRO A 99 -0.04 9.40 9.79
CA PRO A 99 0.81 10.34 10.54
C PRO A 99 0.85 10.08 12.05
N GLN A 100 -0.20 9.44 12.62
CA GLN A 100 -0.26 9.09 14.05
C GLN A 100 0.57 7.87 14.43
N TRP A 101 1.11 7.12 13.45
CA TRP A 101 1.87 5.89 13.69
C TRP A 101 3.38 6.13 13.87
N GLY A 102 3.74 7.11 14.71
CA GLY A 102 5.14 7.43 15.03
C GLY A 102 5.78 8.44 14.10
N TRP A 103 5.04 9.05 13.16
CA TRP A 103 5.56 10.02 12.20
C TRP A 103 5.52 11.48 12.67
N GLN A 104 4.93 11.78 13.84
CA GLN A 104 4.64 13.14 14.29
C GLN A 104 5.88 14.04 14.41
N GLN A 105 7.06 13.45 14.66
CA GLN A 105 8.32 14.18 14.80
C GLN A 105 9.21 14.10 13.54
N ILE A 106 8.71 13.50 12.46
CA ILE A 106 9.45 13.31 11.22
C ILE A 106 8.86 14.24 10.16
N ALA A 107 9.68 15.12 9.59
CA ALA A 107 9.21 16.04 8.55
C ALA A 107 8.78 15.26 7.29
N HIS A 108 7.56 15.46 6.84
CA HIS A 108 6.99 14.86 5.64
C HIS A 108 5.88 15.72 5.04
N GLN A 109 5.60 15.52 3.77
CA GLN A 109 4.37 15.94 3.11
C GLN A 109 3.40 14.77 3.11
N THR A 110 2.11 15.03 3.20
CA THR A 110 1.07 14.00 3.34
C THR A 110 0.12 14.04 2.15
N VAL A 111 -0.09 12.90 1.50
CA VAL A 111 -1.11 12.73 0.46
C VAL A 111 -2.13 11.70 0.95
N ASP A 112 -3.40 12.12 1.08
CA ASP A 112 -4.50 11.18 1.33
C ASP A 112 -4.69 10.30 0.10
N MET A 113 -4.59 8.99 0.29
CA MET A 113 -4.73 8.02 -0.80
C MET A 113 -6.20 7.74 -1.16
N GLY A 114 -7.15 8.21 -0.36
CA GLY A 114 -8.57 7.87 -0.51
C GLY A 114 -8.84 6.39 -0.24
N LEU A 115 -8.06 5.76 0.62
CA LEU A 115 -8.20 4.35 1.01
C LEU A 115 -8.50 4.27 2.49
N GLU A 116 -9.54 3.50 2.84
CA GLU A 116 -9.97 3.32 4.23
C GLU A 116 -9.99 1.84 4.61
N ASP A 117 -9.41 1.53 5.74
CA ASP A 117 -9.47 0.21 6.38
C ASP A 117 -9.76 0.37 7.88
N ALA A 118 -9.86 -0.74 8.60
CA ALA A 118 -10.13 -0.75 10.02
C ALA A 118 -9.36 -1.86 10.74
N GLU A 119 -9.04 -1.61 12.00
CA GLU A 119 -8.57 -2.63 12.92
C GLU A 119 -9.75 -3.23 13.66
N VAL A 120 -9.91 -4.55 13.61
CA VAL A 120 -11.04 -5.29 14.17
C VAL A 120 -10.58 -6.31 15.21
N PHE A 121 -11.43 -6.49 16.24
CA PHE A 121 -11.23 -7.55 17.23
C PHE A 121 -11.79 -8.86 16.69
N VAL A 122 -11.05 -9.95 16.88
CA VAL A 122 -11.44 -11.29 16.45
C VAL A 122 -11.30 -12.25 17.61
N ALA A 123 -12.32 -13.08 17.85
CA ALA A 123 -12.33 -14.10 18.87
C ALA A 123 -12.78 -15.46 18.30
N SER A 124 -12.53 -16.53 19.04
CA SER A 124 -13.14 -17.83 18.76
C SER A 124 -14.65 -17.75 18.89
N LYS A 125 -15.38 -18.38 17.94
CA LYS A 125 -16.83 -18.46 17.93
C LYS A 125 -17.28 -19.55 18.92
N ALA A 126 -17.59 -19.13 20.17
CA ALA A 126 -18.14 -20.01 21.18
C ALA A 126 -19.66 -19.87 21.23
N ASN A 127 -20.38 -20.98 21.53
CA ASN A 127 -21.81 -20.93 21.75
C ASN A 127 -22.16 -20.03 22.94
N GLY A 128 -23.12 -19.11 22.74
CA GLY A 128 -23.56 -18.20 23.77
C GLY A 128 -22.59 -17.08 24.13
N ARG A 129 -21.60 -16.79 23.26
CA ARG A 129 -20.71 -15.64 23.46
C ARG A 129 -21.53 -14.34 23.43
N ASP A 130 -21.41 -13.57 24.50
CA ASP A 130 -22.07 -12.28 24.65
C ASP A 130 -21.62 -11.32 23.52
N PRO A 131 -22.54 -10.62 22.83
CA PRO A 131 -22.19 -9.56 21.89
C PRO A 131 -21.28 -8.47 22.46
N HIS A 132 -21.37 -8.23 23.80
CA HIS A 132 -20.52 -7.30 24.54
C HIS A 132 -19.12 -7.86 24.89
N TYR A 133 -18.79 -9.07 24.49
CA TYR A 133 -17.52 -9.72 24.80
C TYR A 133 -16.30 -8.86 24.47
N PHE A 134 -16.39 -8.04 23.43
CA PHE A 134 -15.31 -7.18 22.97
C PHE A 134 -15.28 -5.79 23.64
N ASP A 135 -16.27 -5.44 24.44
CA ASP A 135 -16.38 -4.09 25.04
C ASP A 135 -15.35 -3.89 26.15
N ASP A 136 -14.99 -4.95 26.87
CA ASP A 136 -13.99 -4.92 27.92
C ASP A 136 -12.83 -5.87 27.61
N LEU A 137 -11.63 -5.32 27.51
CA LEU A 137 -10.41 -6.08 27.24
C LEU A 137 -9.67 -6.51 28.52
N ARG A 138 -10.12 -6.08 29.70
CA ARG A 138 -9.47 -6.41 30.98
C ARG A 138 -9.51 -7.92 31.25
N GLY A 139 -8.36 -8.45 31.69
CA GLY A 139 -8.19 -9.86 32.00
C GLY A 139 -8.14 -10.80 30.78
N LYS A 140 -8.34 -10.29 29.57
CA LYS A 140 -8.25 -11.08 28.33
C LYS A 140 -6.81 -11.15 27.84
N ARG A 141 -6.45 -12.30 27.27
CA ARG A 141 -5.18 -12.54 26.59
C ARG A 141 -5.29 -11.99 25.16
N LEU A 142 -4.51 -10.98 24.82
CA LEU A 142 -4.54 -10.38 23.51
C LEU A 142 -3.39 -10.93 22.62
N ALA A 143 -3.68 -11.25 21.38
CA ALA A 143 -2.68 -11.55 20.35
C ALA A 143 -2.57 -10.35 19.40
N LEU A 144 -1.42 -9.67 19.40
CA LEU A 144 -1.19 -8.42 18.72
C LEU A 144 0.02 -8.50 17.77
N PHE A 145 0.03 -7.67 16.74
CA PHE A 145 1.20 -7.56 15.87
C PHE A 145 2.20 -6.56 16.47
N ASN A 146 3.46 -6.96 16.56
CA ASN A 146 4.51 -6.13 17.16
C ASN A 146 4.81 -4.89 16.32
N GLY A 147 4.76 -3.73 16.94
CA GLY A 147 5.01 -2.44 16.30
C GLY A 147 3.78 -1.79 15.65
N TYR A 148 2.59 -2.40 15.78
CA TYR A 148 1.34 -1.75 15.38
C TYR A 148 0.85 -0.77 16.44
N HIS A 149 0.10 0.23 15.99
CA HIS A 149 -0.43 1.32 16.80
C HIS A 149 -1.95 1.14 16.96
N TYR A 150 -2.37 0.64 18.13
CA TYR A 150 -3.78 0.35 18.44
C TYR A 150 -4.44 1.51 19.17
N ALA A 151 -5.66 1.86 18.79
CA ALA A 151 -6.39 2.96 19.43
C ALA A 151 -6.75 2.66 20.89
N PHE A 152 -7.10 1.42 21.25
CA PHE A 152 -7.34 1.02 22.64
C PHE A 152 -6.12 1.26 23.55
N ALA A 153 -4.91 1.21 22.99
CA ALA A 153 -3.64 1.47 23.68
C ALA A 153 -3.15 2.92 23.48
N ARG A 154 -4.02 3.84 23.02
CA ARG A 154 -3.70 5.24 22.74
C ARG A 154 -2.52 5.39 21.75
N PHE A 155 -2.48 4.51 20.77
CA PHE A 155 -1.43 4.43 19.75
C PHE A 155 -0.01 4.19 20.29
N ASN A 156 0.12 3.80 21.56
CA ASN A 156 1.41 3.40 22.14
C ASN A 156 1.76 1.97 21.67
N SER A 157 2.79 1.85 20.85
CA SER A 157 3.28 0.56 20.31
C SER A 157 4.42 -0.04 21.13
N ASP A 158 4.76 0.53 22.30
CA ASP A 158 5.80 0.00 23.18
C ASP A 158 5.46 -1.45 23.61
N PRO A 159 6.35 -2.41 23.33
CA PRO A 159 6.06 -3.82 23.58
C PRO A 159 5.86 -4.14 25.07
N ASP A 160 6.60 -3.49 25.97
CA ASP A 160 6.51 -3.75 27.39
C ASP A 160 5.22 -3.17 27.98
N TYR A 161 4.82 -2.00 27.50
CA TYR A 161 3.53 -1.42 27.83
C TYR A 161 2.36 -2.33 27.41
N LEU A 162 2.38 -2.82 26.16
CA LEU A 162 1.30 -3.69 25.67
C LEU A 162 1.24 -5.01 26.43
N ARG A 163 2.39 -5.64 26.76
CA ARG A 163 2.43 -6.86 27.57
C ARG A 163 1.90 -6.65 28.98
N LYS A 164 2.34 -5.57 29.64
CA LYS A 164 2.00 -5.32 31.06
C LYS A 164 0.59 -4.80 31.26
N ALA A 165 0.16 -3.84 30.42
CA ALA A 165 -1.14 -3.18 30.59
C ALA A 165 -2.30 -3.98 29.99
N PHE A 166 -2.06 -4.81 28.97
CA PHE A 166 -3.09 -5.49 28.20
C PHE A 166 -2.91 -6.99 28.07
N ASN A 167 -2.02 -7.61 28.84
CA ASN A 167 -1.76 -9.06 28.79
C ASN A 167 -1.52 -9.55 27.33
N ALA A 168 -0.77 -8.77 26.55
CA ALA A 168 -0.58 -9.01 25.14
C ALA A 168 0.57 -9.99 24.85
N THR A 169 0.34 -10.95 23.97
CA THR A 169 1.36 -11.68 23.24
C THR A 169 1.61 -10.97 21.92
N LEU A 170 2.86 -10.59 21.67
CA LEU A 170 3.26 -9.87 20.46
C LEU A 170 3.89 -10.83 19.47
N THR A 171 3.38 -10.85 18.24
CA THR A 171 3.90 -11.68 17.14
C THR A 171 4.28 -10.81 15.94
N TYR A 172 4.83 -11.43 14.92
CA TYR A 172 5.10 -10.82 13.61
C TYR A 172 4.25 -11.47 12.51
N SER A 173 3.10 -12.07 12.89
CA SER A 173 2.24 -12.78 11.95
C SER A 173 0.78 -12.70 12.40
N HIS A 174 -0.06 -12.11 11.57
CA HIS A 174 -1.51 -12.13 11.77
C HIS A 174 -2.09 -13.55 11.72
N ASP A 175 -1.53 -14.44 10.85
CA ASP A 175 -1.94 -15.86 10.87
C ASP A 175 -1.72 -16.47 12.25
N SER A 176 -0.54 -16.23 12.85
CA SER A 176 -0.24 -16.73 14.20
C SER A 176 -1.23 -16.19 15.23
N ASN A 177 -1.59 -14.90 15.14
CA ASN A 177 -2.55 -14.29 16.06
C ASN A 177 -3.94 -14.95 15.96
N LEU A 178 -4.44 -15.17 14.74
CA LEU A 178 -5.72 -15.82 14.52
C LEU A 178 -5.69 -17.30 14.94
N LEU A 179 -4.62 -18.01 14.64
CA LEU A 179 -4.43 -19.41 15.08
C LEU A 179 -4.32 -19.54 16.60
N MET A 180 -3.72 -18.56 17.30
CA MET A 180 -3.72 -18.54 18.77
C MET A 180 -5.13 -18.44 19.34
N VAL A 181 -6.00 -17.64 18.73
CA VAL A 181 -7.41 -17.52 19.14
C VAL A 181 -8.16 -18.83 18.88
N GLN A 182 -7.96 -19.47 17.72
CA GLN A 182 -8.59 -20.75 17.43
C GLN A 182 -8.14 -21.88 18.37
N ALA A 183 -6.88 -21.85 18.80
CA ALA A 183 -6.27 -22.82 19.72
C ALA A 183 -6.46 -22.47 21.20
N ASP A 184 -7.28 -21.48 21.54
CA ASP A 184 -7.51 -20.99 22.93
C ASP A 184 -6.22 -20.58 23.65
N ARG A 185 -5.23 -20.08 22.90
CA ARG A 185 -3.99 -19.50 23.45
C ARG A 185 -4.08 -17.99 23.62
N ALA A 186 -5.03 -17.35 22.97
CA ALA A 186 -5.44 -15.96 23.13
C ALA A 186 -6.96 -15.87 23.10
N ASP A 187 -7.51 -14.89 23.80
CA ASP A 187 -8.95 -14.65 23.85
C ASP A 187 -9.41 -13.77 22.69
N ILE A 188 -8.57 -12.81 22.30
CA ILE A 188 -8.84 -11.85 21.22
C ILE A 188 -7.56 -11.61 20.43
N ALA A 189 -7.66 -11.62 19.11
CA ALA A 189 -6.67 -11.07 18.19
C ALA A 189 -7.16 -9.74 17.62
N LEU A 190 -6.24 -8.82 17.34
CA LEU A 190 -6.51 -7.65 16.52
C LEU A 190 -5.80 -7.79 15.18
N VAL A 191 -6.55 -7.57 14.11
CA VAL A 191 -6.07 -7.64 12.72
C VAL A 191 -6.80 -6.61 11.88
N THR A 192 -6.21 -6.22 10.75
CA THR A 192 -6.92 -5.36 9.81
C THR A 192 -8.12 -6.10 9.20
N ARG A 193 -9.20 -5.39 8.92
CA ARG A 193 -10.39 -5.93 8.26
C ARG A 193 -10.03 -6.55 6.91
N SER A 194 -9.16 -5.89 6.17
CA SER A 194 -8.65 -6.39 4.90
C SER A 194 -7.90 -7.72 5.05
N TYR A 195 -7.04 -7.85 6.07
CA TYR A 195 -6.33 -9.09 6.35
C TYR A 195 -7.27 -10.22 6.75
N LEU A 196 -8.22 -9.94 7.64
CA LEU A 196 -9.21 -10.94 8.06
C LEU A 196 -10.00 -11.47 6.87
N SER A 197 -10.41 -10.60 5.94
CA SER A 197 -11.10 -11.02 4.72
C SER A 197 -10.25 -12.00 3.91
N ASP A 198 -9.00 -11.60 3.61
CA ASP A 198 -8.06 -12.45 2.86
C ASP A 198 -7.77 -13.78 3.56
N PHE A 199 -7.61 -13.74 4.90
CA PHE A 199 -7.39 -14.95 5.70
C PHE A 199 -8.57 -15.93 5.61
N LEU A 200 -9.80 -15.43 5.75
CA LEU A 200 -11.01 -16.26 5.70
C LEU A 200 -11.26 -16.82 4.30
N ASP A 201 -10.93 -16.08 3.25
CA ASP A 201 -11.04 -16.55 1.87
C ASP A 201 -10.05 -17.69 1.59
N ARG A 202 -8.83 -17.62 2.15
CA ARG A 202 -7.81 -18.69 2.06
C ARG A 202 -8.06 -19.87 3.02
N ASN A 203 -8.85 -19.66 4.09
CA ASN A 203 -9.11 -20.65 5.13
C ASN A 203 -10.62 -20.76 5.42
N PRO A 204 -11.42 -21.34 4.52
CA PRO A 204 -12.89 -21.38 4.67
C PRO A 204 -13.38 -22.01 5.98
N ASP A 205 -12.67 -23.02 6.49
CA ASP A 205 -13.01 -23.68 7.77
C ASP A 205 -12.92 -22.72 8.96
N SER A 206 -12.08 -21.70 8.88
CA SER A 206 -11.93 -20.69 9.92
C SER A 206 -13.16 -19.77 10.04
N GLN A 207 -13.98 -19.65 8.99
CA GLN A 207 -15.23 -18.86 9.05
C GLN A 207 -16.23 -19.42 10.07
N ALA A 208 -16.23 -20.73 10.27
CA ALA A 208 -17.09 -21.38 11.27
C ALA A 208 -16.54 -21.21 12.69
N GLN A 209 -15.26 -20.94 12.86
CA GLN A 209 -14.55 -20.94 14.13
C GLN A 209 -14.28 -19.53 14.68
N LEU A 210 -14.25 -18.51 13.83
CA LEU A 210 -13.92 -17.13 14.22
C LEU A 210 -15.10 -16.21 14.10
N VAL A 211 -15.17 -15.23 14.99
CA VAL A 211 -16.14 -14.13 14.97
C VAL A 211 -15.39 -12.80 15.08
N ALA A 212 -15.70 -11.89 14.15
CA ALA A 212 -15.23 -10.51 14.24
C ALA A 212 -16.22 -9.66 15.02
N SER A 213 -15.71 -8.74 15.81
CA SER A 213 -16.50 -7.76 16.53
C SER A 213 -17.14 -6.75 15.58
N GLN A 214 -18.34 -6.26 15.95
CA GLN A 214 -18.89 -5.03 15.38
C GLN A 214 -18.16 -3.79 15.92
N ARG A 215 -17.60 -3.87 17.13
CA ARG A 215 -16.71 -2.86 17.67
C ARG A 215 -15.44 -2.83 16.84
N ILE A 216 -15.08 -1.66 16.37
CA ILE A 216 -13.86 -1.35 15.62
C ILE A 216 -12.88 -0.68 16.58
N ASP A 217 -11.62 -1.10 16.59
CA ASP A 217 -10.58 -0.41 17.38
C ASP A 217 -10.29 0.97 16.78
N GLN A 218 -10.05 1.00 15.49
CA GLN A 218 -9.88 2.24 14.73
C GLN A 218 -10.30 2.05 13.28
N VAL A 219 -10.91 3.08 12.72
CA VAL A 219 -11.02 3.30 11.28
C VAL A 219 -9.93 4.28 10.91
N TYR A 220 -9.15 3.96 9.91
CA TYR A 220 -8.05 4.81 9.49
C TYR A 220 -7.99 4.97 7.99
N HIS A 221 -7.53 6.15 7.58
CA HIS A 221 -7.20 6.45 6.20
C HIS A 221 -5.74 6.16 5.97
N HIS A 222 -5.43 5.63 4.80
CA HIS A 222 -4.06 5.45 4.37
C HIS A 222 -3.54 6.70 3.67
N TYR A 223 -2.35 7.08 4.06
CA TYR A 223 -1.61 8.18 3.49
C TYR A 223 -0.34 7.69 2.81
N ALA A 224 0.08 8.44 1.80
CA ALA A 224 1.45 8.43 1.34
C ALA A 224 2.19 9.60 2.00
N LEU A 225 3.29 9.31 2.66
CA LEU A 225 4.18 10.28 3.27
C LEU A 225 5.38 10.47 2.36
N LEU A 226 5.63 11.70 1.94
CA LEU A 226 6.73 12.06 1.04
C LEU A 226 7.81 12.77 1.84
N ARG A 227 9.05 12.34 1.68
CA ARG A 227 10.20 12.97 2.33
C ARG A 227 10.40 14.37 1.74
N PRO A 228 10.80 15.38 2.55
CA PRO A 228 11.25 16.66 2.03
C PRO A 228 12.36 16.48 0.99
N GLY A 229 12.17 17.03 -0.20
CA GLY A 229 13.11 16.86 -1.31
C GLY A 229 13.01 15.52 -2.04
N ALA A 230 11.95 14.76 -1.86
CA ALA A 230 11.65 13.60 -2.71
C ALA A 230 11.56 14.01 -4.18
N PRO A 231 11.92 13.11 -5.11
CA PRO A 231 11.92 13.44 -6.56
C PRO A 231 10.51 13.65 -7.12
N ILE A 232 9.47 13.27 -6.39
CA ILE A 232 8.07 13.54 -6.72
C ILE A 232 7.44 14.42 -5.63
N GLY A 233 6.67 15.44 -6.02
CA GLY A 233 5.96 16.29 -5.09
C GLY A 233 4.53 15.80 -4.81
N GLU A 234 3.96 16.29 -3.69
CA GLU A 234 2.60 15.99 -3.23
C GLU A 234 1.54 16.11 -4.34
N ARG A 235 1.52 17.25 -5.04
CA ARG A 235 0.53 17.50 -6.12
C ARG A 235 0.63 16.50 -7.26
N SER A 236 1.85 16.14 -7.65
CA SER A 236 2.09 15.18 -8.73
C SER A 236 1.64 13.78 -8.33
N PHE A 237 1.96 13.35 -7.12
CA PHE A 237 1.54 12.03 -6.63
C PHE A 237 0.03 11.95 -6.42
N ALA A 238 -0.60 12.99 -5.86
CA ALA A 238 -2.05 13.09 -5.72
C ALA A 238 -2.77 13.03 -7.08
N ALA A 239 -2.20 13.68 -8.11
CA ALA A 239 -2.75 13.61 -9.46
C ALA A 239 -2.68 12.19 -10.06
N LEU A 240 -1.60 11.44 -9.82
CA LEU A 240 -1.49 10.04 -10.25
C LEU A 240 -2.52 9.15 -9.54
N LEU A 241 -2.70 9.30 -8.23
CA LEU A 241 -3.71 8.54 -7.48
C LEU A 241 -5.13 8.86 -7.96
N ARG A 242 -5.41 10.14 -8.23
CA ARG A 242 -6.69 10.56 -8.79
C ARG A 242 -6.97 9.88 -10.13
N ALA A 243 -6.02 9.90 -11.04
CA ALA A 243 -6.17 9.28 -12.34
C ALA A 243 -6.36 7.76 -12.25
N LEU A 244 -5.63 7.07 -11.35
CA LEU A 244 -5.83 5.64 -11.09
C LEU A 244 -7.19 5.34 -10.43
N ARG A 245 -7.77 6.27 -9.70
CA ARG A 245 -9.12 6.15 -9.16
C ARG A 245 -10.17 6.32 -10.27
N GLU A 246 -10.03 7.35 -11.07
CA GLU A 246 -10.97 7.68 -12.15
C GLU A 246 -11.03 6.59 -13.22
N ASN A 247 -9.91 5.92 -13.51
CA ASN A 247 -9.88 4.79 -14.46
C ASN A 247 -10.25 3.44 -13.81
N GLY A 248 -10.56 3.40 -12.51
CA GLY A 248 -11.00 2.21 -11.78
C GLY A 248 -9.88 1.29 -11.29
N GLU A 249 -8.60 1.61 -11.53
CA GLU A 249 -7.48 0.76 -11.11
C GLU A 249 -7.38 0.62 -9.58
N LEU A 250 -7.60 1.70 -8.82
CA LEU A 250 -7.61 1.60 -7.35
C LEU A 250 -8.73 0.68 -6.87
N THR A 251 -9.92 0.79 -7.44
CA THR A 251 -11.04 -0.10 -7.10
C THR A 251 -10.70 -1.55 -7.40
N ARG A 252 -10.14 -1.82 -8.57
CA ARG A 252 -9.72 -3.17 -8.99
C ARG A 252 -8.70 -3.80 -8.02
N ILE A 253 -7.75 -2.99 -7.52
CA ILE A 253 -6.69 -3.47 -6.61
C ILE A 253 -7.24 -3.69 -5.18
N PHE A 254 -8.01 -2.74 -4.65
CA PHE A 254 -8.30 -2.66 -3.21
C PHE A 254 -9.66 -3.24 -2.80
N GLN A 255 -10.68 -3.19 -3.66
CA GLN A 255 -12.02 -3.69 -3.33
C GLN A 255 -12.06 -5.19 -2.98
N PRO A 256 -11.28 -6.10 -3.63
CA PRO A 256 -11.26 -7.51 -3.25
C PRO A 256 -10.86 -7.74 -1.78
N TYR A 257 -10.09 -6.83 -1.20
CA TYR A 257 -9.66 -6.87 0.20
C TYR A 257 -10.59 -6.10 1.14
N ARG A 258 -11.77 -5.68 0.66
CA ARG A 258 -12.75 -4.87 1.41
C ARG A 258 -12.20 -3.54 1.91
N ILE A 259 -11.17 -3.03 1.26
CA ILE A 259 -10.65 -1.68 1.47
C ILE A 259 -11.55 -0.73 0.69
N THR A 260 -12.07 0.29 1.38
CA THR A 260 -12.92 1.29 0.75
C THR A 260 -12.06 2.25 -0.07
N VAL A 261 -12.45 2.46 -1.33
CA VAL A 261 -11.85 3.46 -2.22
C VAL A 261 -12.81 4.65 -2.30
N GLN A 262 -12.35 5.81 -1.87
CA GLN A 262 -13.16 7.04 -1.82
C GLN A 262 -12.38 8.25 -2.35
N VAL A 263 -13.10 9.35 -2.56
CA VAL A 263 -12.43 10.63 -2.86
C VAL A 263 -11.69 11.08 -1.61
N PRO A 264 -10.40 11.49 -1.72
CA PRO A 264 -9.65 12.05 -0.58
C PRO A 264 -10.42 13.21 0.06
N ARG A 265 -10.25 13.33 1.36
CA ARG A 265 -10.77 14.48 2.11
C ARG A 265 -9.80 15.64 1.91
N ASP A 266 -10.34 16.81 1.58
CA ASP A 266 -9.58 18.06 1.46
C ASP A 266 -9.08 18.52 2.84
#